data_8d9fd0cacfc01693918ba81b27ee24fd
#
_entry.id   8d9fd0cacfc01693918ba81b27ee24fd
#
_cell.length_a   1.000
_cell.length_b   1.000
_cell.length_c   1.000
_cell.angle_alpha   90.00
_cell.angle_beta   90.00
_cell.angle_gamma   90.00
#
_symmetry.space_group_name_H-M   'P 1'
#
loop_
_entity.id
_entity.type
_entity.pdbx_description
1 polymer ?
#
loop_
_entity_poly.entity_id
_entity_poly.type
_entity_poly.pdbx_seq_one_letter_code
_entity_poly.pdbx_strand_id
1 'polypeptide(L)'
;MTDSAIAVIGDIHGCYYTLKKIHSRLKNVGEIYSVGDLIDRGKYSKAVVEFCMTNSIKSVRGNHEDMMIKAIEKSDKFLGFMFKEAEHYYYNGGKETQNSYINSRSFSDFKKFKQNIKDLGHFDFINSFPLKYEFPKVVISHAGIINGGDDVSILWNRRTPAMLDKLQIFGHTPIREIVYKENYYSNIDTGCVFNNKLTAVIVDVNKGVITDVLEENCDENDVDPEAEMEL
;
A
#
# COMPACT_ATOMS: atom_id res chain seq x y z
N MET A 1 6.83 2.22 26.83
CA MET A 1 5.97 1.48 25.89
C MET A 1 6.56 0.10 25.77
N THR A 2 5.73 -0.91 25.62
CA THR A 2 6.20 -2.30 25.52
C THR A 2 6.88 -2.50 24.17
N ASP A 3 8.02 -3.22 24.13
CA ASP A 3 8.74 -3.60 22.89
C ASP A 3 7.88 -4.37 21.86
N SER A 4 6.59 -4.56 22.15
CA SER A 4 5.62 -5.33 21.36
C SER A 4 4.62 -4.48 20.57
N ALA A 5 4.67 -3.14 20.66
CA ALA A 5 3.76 -2.26 19.95
C ALA A 5 4.35 -1.81 18.60
N ILE A 6 3.60 -2.03 17.51
CA ILE A 6 3.90 -1.52 16.18
C ILE A 6 2.73 -0.71 15.64
N ALA A 7 3.00 0.17 14.65
CA ALA A 7 1.94 0.81 13.88
C ALA A 7 1.80 0.14 12.51
N VAL A 8 0.56 0.04 12.01
CA VAL A 8 0.27 -0.44 10.65
C VAL A 8 -0.61 0.59 9.95
N ILE A 9 -0.17 1.09 8.79
CA ILE A 9 -0.84 2.10 7.97
C ILE A 9 -1.57 1.39 6.82
N GLY A 10 -2.80 1.81 6.52
CA GLY A 10 -3.60 1.35 5.38
C GLY A 10 -3.04 1.80 4.03
N ASP A 11 -3.79 1.53 2.97
CA ASP A 11 -3.43 1.86 1.59
C ASP A 11 -3.21 3.37 1.41
N ILE A 12 -2.04 3.76 0.90
CA ILE A 12 -1.59 5.16 0.86
C ILE A 12 -1.85 5.79 -0.51
N HIS A 13 -1.62 5.05 -1.58
CA HIS A 13 -1.91 5.48 -2.96
C HIS A 13 -1.47 6.91 -3.27
N GLY A 14 -0.20 7.25 -3.03
CA GLY A 14 0.33 8.57 -3.37
C GLY A 14 -0.21 9.74 -2.53
N CYS A 15 -0.93 9.49 -1.44
CA CYS A 15 -1.45 10.51 -0.52
C CYS A 15 -0.36 10.99 0.46
N TYR A 16 0.56 11.79 -0.04
CA TYR A 16 1.78 12.19 0.67
C TYR A 16 1.53 13.13 1.86
N TYR A 17 0.69 14.14 1.67
CA TYR A 17 0.41 15.13 2.74
C TYR A 17 -0.35 14.47 3.89
N THR A 18 -1.30 13.61 3.57
CA THR A 18 -2.04 12.82 4.55
C THR A 18 -1.11 11.85 5.29
N LEU A 19 -0.21 11.15 4.56
CA LEU A 19 0.81 10.29 5.18
C LEU A 19 1.69 11.04 6.17
N LYS A 20 2.15 12.24 5.84
CA LYS A 20 2.96 13.07 6.75
C LYS A 20 2.21 13.42 8.03
N LYS A 21 0.93 13.78 7.92
CA LYS A 21 0.11 14.13 9.08
C LYS A 21 -0.04 12.93 10.01
N ILE A 22 -0.47 11.77 9.48
CA ILE A 22 -0.67 10.58 10.31
C ILE A 22 0.65 10.08 10.91
N HIS A 23 1.75 10.08 10.14
CA HIS A 23 3.08 9.71 10.61
C HIS A 23 3.56 10.59 11.77
N SER A 24 3.26 11.89 11.75
CA SER A 24 3.64 12.82 12.82
C SER A 24 3.02 12.45 14.18
N ARG A 25 1.92 11.71 14.17
CA ARG A 25 1.19 11.23 15.37
C ARG A 25 1.72 9.86 15.86
N LEU A 26 2.56 9.17 15.08
CA LEU A 26 3.12 7.85 15.38
C LEU A 26 4.52 7.92 16.06
N LYS A 27 4.97 9.09 16.51
CA LYS A 27 6.34 9.33 17.02
C LYS A 27 6.80 8.46 18.19
N ASN A 28 5.86 7.83 18.88
CA ASN A 28 6.16 7.03 20.07
C ASN A 28 5.97 5.51 19.82
N VAL A 29 5.86 5.08 18.55
CA VAL A 29 5.75 3.67 18.17
C VAL A 29 7.10 3.20 17.63
N GLY A 30 7.52 1.98 17.99
CA GLY A 30 8.85 1.47 17.62
C GLY A 30 9.03 1.27 16.13
N GLU A 31 8.20 0.46 15.52
CA GLU A 31 8.25 0.15 14.08
C GLU A 31 6.93 0.49 13.40
N ILE A 32 7.04 0.98 12.16
CA ILE A 32 5.88 1.35 11.35
C ILE A 32 5.86 0.47 10.10
N TYR A 33 4.69 -0.11 9.83
CA TYR A 33 4.41 -0.96 8.67
C TYR A 33 3.31 -0.34 7.82
N SER A 34 3.22 -0.73 6.54
CA SER A 34 2.07 -0.48 5.65
C SER A 34 1.56 -1.80 5.08
N VAL A 35 0.27 -1.84 4.82
CA VAL A 35 -0.39 -2.99 4.18
C VAL A 35 -0.17 -3.05 2.65
N GLY A 36 0.72 -2.22 2.09
CA GLY A 36 0.98 -2.10 0.66
C GLY A 36 0.24 -0.95 0.01
N ASP A 37 0.23 -0.96 -1.33
CA ASP A 37 -0.40 0.07 -2.17
C ASP A 37 0.06 1.49 -1.79
N LEU A 38 1.39 1.69 -1.79
CA LEU A 38 2.00 3.00 -1.57
C LEU A 38 1.80 3.94 -2.77
N ILE A 39 1.70 3.36 -3.97
CA ILE A 39 1.73 4.04 -5.27
C ILE A 39 0.37 4.02 -5.96
N ASP A 40 0.30 4.73 -7.09
CA ASP A 40 -0.82 4.82 -8.02
C ASP A 40 -2.01 5.67 -7.51
N ARG A 41 -2.83 6.12 -8.45
CA ARG A 41 -4.05 6.90 -8.25
C ARG A 41 -3.82 8.32 -7.73
N GLY A 42 -3.21 8.49 -6.57
CA GLY A 42 -2.89 9.79 -5.99
C GLY A 42 -1.67 10.45 -6.63
N LYS A 43 -1.50 11.75 -6.38
CA LYS A 43 -0.59 12.61 -7.13
C LYS A 43 0.89 12.44 -6.78
N TYR A 44 1.25 11.89 -5.61
CA TYR A 44 2.60 12.01 -5.06
C TYR A 44 3.27 10.66 -4.75
N SER A 45 3.06 9.63 -5.60
CA SER A 45 3.66 8.31 -5.40
C SER A 45 5.17 8.35 -5.17
N LYS A 46 5.91 9.17 -5.96
CA LYS A 46 7.37 9.35 -5.76
C LYS A 46 7.68 9.85 -4.36
N ALA A 47 6.98 10.88 -3.89
CA ALA A 47 7.22 11.47 -2.57
C ALA A 47 6.84 10.50 -1.43
N VAL A 48 5.80 9.69 -1.61
CA VAL A 48 5.42 8.63 -0.65
C VAL A 48 6.53 7.57 -0.55
N VAL A 49 7.05 7.07 -1.67
CA VAL A 49 8.14 6.08 -1.68
C VAL A 49 9.39 6.65 -0.98
N GLU A 50 9.81 7.86 -1.33
CA GLU A 50 10.95 8.54 -0.73
C GLU A 50 10.76 8.76 0.78
N PHE A 51 9.54 9.13 1.19
CA PHE A 51 9.18 9.30 2.60
C PHE A 51 9.26 7.97 3.37
N CYS A 52 8.74 6.89 2.81
CA CYS A 52 8.80 5.56 3.42
C CYS A 52 10.25 5.08 3.58
N MET A 53 11.10 5.28 2.56
CA MET A 53 12.53 4.96 2.63
C MET A 53 13.22 5.77 3.75
N THR A 54 13.01 7.08 3.77
CA THR A 54 13.68 8.00 4.71
C THR A 54 13.27 7.75 6.15
N ASN A 55 12.00 7.39 6.38
CA ASN A 55 11.46 7.17 7.72
C ASN A 55 11.43 5.68 8.12
N SER A 56 12.09 4.80 7.35
CA SER A 56 12.18 3.36 7.62
C SER A 56 10.81 2.67 7.78
N ILE A 57 9.79 3.15 7.05
CA ILE A 57 8.48 2.52 7.02
C ILE A 57 8.60 1.23 6.19
N LYS A 58 8.32 0.10 6.81
CA LYS A 58 8.30 -1.21 6.18
C LYS A 58 6.96 -1.44 5.49
N SER A 59 6.94 -2.06 4.32
CA SER A 59 5.68 -2.35 3.62
C SER A 59 5.62 -3.83 3.21
N VAL A 60 4.42 -4.40 3.21
CA VAL A 60 4.17 -5.57 2.40
C VAL A 60 3.97 -5.14 0.94
N ARG A 61 4.12 -6.07 0.00
CA ARG A 61 3.80 -5.84 -1.40
C ARG A 61 2.29 -5.77 -1.58
N GLY A 62 1.78 -4.67 -2.15
CA GLY A 62 0.41 -4.56 -2.62
C GLY A 62 0.27 -5.00 -4.08
N ASN A 63 -0.96 -5.09 -4.57
CA ASN A 63 -1.19 -5.44 -5.97
C ASN A 63 -0.75 -4.32 -6.93
N HIS A 64 -0.73 -3.07 -6.51
CA HIS A 64 -0.22 -1.95 -7.30
C HIS A 64 1.29 -2.00 -7.46
N GLU A 65 2.05 -2.31 -6.42
CA GLU A 65 3.48 -2.59 -6.54
C GLU A 65 3.76 -3.79 -7.46
N ASP A 66 3.00 -4.86 -7.32
CA ASP A 66 3.15 -6.08 -8.14
C ASP A 66 2.87 -5.80 -9.63
N MET A 67 1.84 -5.02 -9.96
CA MET A 67 1.55 -4.58 -11.33
C MET A 67 2.68 -3.74 -11.90
N MET A 68 3.21 -2.76 -11.15
CA MET A 68 4.34 -1.93 -11.58
C MET A 68 5.60 -2.76 -11.83
N ILE A 69 5.95 -3.67 -10.91
CA ILE A 69 7.12 -4.56 -11.04
C ILE A 69 7.00 -5.38 -12.31
N LYS A 70 5.85 -6.03 -12.54
CA LYS A 70 5.59 -6.83 -13.74
C LYS A 70 5.67 -5.99 -15.02
N ALA A 71 5.12 -4.77 -15.03
CA ALA A 71 5.20 -3.87 -16.16
C ALA A 71 6.65 -3.47 -16.48
N ILE A 72 7.45 -3.15 -15.46
CA ILE A 72 8.86 -2.77 -15.62
C ILE A 72 9.72 -3.95 -16.08
N GLU A 73 9.59 -5.12 -15.47
CA GLU A 73 10.40 -6.30 -15.80
C GLU A 73 10.08 -6.89 -17.18
N LYS A 74 8.80 -6.93 -17.54
CA LYS A 74 8.38 -7.47 -18.83
C LYS A 74 8.59 -6.49 -19.98
N SER A 75 8.78 -5.20 -19.72
CA SER A 75 9.03 -4.20 -20.75
C SER A 75 10.34 -4.42 -21.53
N ASP A 76 11.25 -5.28 -21.07
CA ASP A 76 12.48 -5.65 -21.75
C ASP A 76 12.33 -6.90 -22.65
N LYS A 77 11.19 -7.59 -22.59
CA LYS A 77 10.93 -8.82 -23.35
C LYS A 77 10.09 -8.50 -24.59
N PHE A 78 10.60 -8.90 -25.76
CA PHE A 78 10.09 -8.74 -27.13
C PHE A 78 8.60 -8.40 -27.36
N LEU A 79 8.39 -7.33 -28.03
CA LEU A 79 7.34 -6.61 -28.81
C LEU A 79 5.82 -6.93 -28.70
N GLY A 80 5.34 -8.07 -28.31
CA GLY A 80 3.90 -8.36 -28.35
C GLY A 80 3.22 -8.50 -26.97
N PHE A 81 3.96 -8.94 -25.98
CA PHE A 81 3.48 -9.11 -24.60
C PHE A 81 3.71 -7.87 -23.72
N MET A 82 4.56 -6.96 -24.12
CA MET A 82 4.97 -5.76 -23.39
C MET A 82 3.81 -4.81 -23.08
N PHE A 83 2.90 -4.65 -24.04
CA PHE A 83 1.83 -3.66 -23.92
C PHE A 83 0.80 -4.07 -22.87
N LYS A 84 0.48 -5.35 -22.76
CA LYS A 84 -0.62 -5.81 -21.90
C LYS A 84 -0.39 -5.54 -20.41
N GLU A 85 0.82 -5.81 -19.89
CA GLU A 85 1.11 -5.59 -18.45
C GLU A 85 1.24 -4.10 -18.14
N ALA A 86 1.87 -3.33 -19.02
CA ALA A 86 1.97 -1.89 -18.84
C ALA A 86 0.62 -1.19 -19.05
N GLU A 87 -0.21 -1.62 -20.00
CA GLU A 87 -1.59 -1.15 -20.16
C GLU A 87 -2.43 -1.46 -18.93
N HIS A 88 -2.34 -2.68 -18.39
CA HIS A 88 -3.02 -3.08 -17.17
C HIS A 88 -2.59 -2.19 -15.98
N TYR A 89 -1.29 -1.98 -15.82
CA TYR A 89 -0.75 -1.09 -14.79
C TYR A 89 -1.29 0.35 -14.96
N TYR A 90 -1.27 0.89 -16.18
CA TYR A 90 -1.78 2.23 -16.47
C TYR A 90 -3.28 2.37 -16.22
N TYR A 91 -4.07 1.34 -16.59
CA TYR A 91 -5.52 1.34 -16.34
C TYR A 91 -5.85 1.41 -14.85
N ASN A 92 -5.02 0.83 -14.00
CA ASN A 92 -5.19 0.80 -12.55
C ASN A 92 -4.56 2.01 -11.81
N GLY A 93 -4.19 3.07 -12.50
CA GLY A 93 -3.69 4.31 -11.89
C GLY A 93 -2.19 4.53 -11.99
N GLY A 94 -1.44 3.64 -12.63
CA GLY A 94 0.03 3.76 -12.80
C GLY A 94 0.48 4.99 -13.59
N LYS A 95 -0.42 5.62 -14.35
CA LYS A 95 -0.16 6.92 -15.01
C LYS A 95 0.20 8.02 -14.00
N GLU A 96 -0.44 8.03 -12.85
CA GLU A 96 -0.20 9.03 -11.81
C GLU A 96 1.16 8.79 -11.16
N THR A 97 1.53 7.52 -10.93
CA THR A 97 2.88 7.20 -10.49
C THR A 97 3.91 7.69 -11.49
N GLN A 98 3.81 7.34 -12.77
CA GLN A 98 4.72 7.82 -13.79
C GLN A 98 4.78 9.37 -13.80
N ASN A 99 3.64 10.04 -13.74
CA ASN A 99 3.56 11.50 -13.72
C ASN A 99 4.33 12.09 -12.53
N SER A 100 4.24 11.48 -11.35
CA SER A 100 4.96 11.92 -10.15
C SER A 100 6.49 11.84 -10.29
N TYR A 101 7.00 10.95 -11.13
CA TYR A 101 8.44 10.76 -11.37
C TYR A 101 9.00 11.63 -12.49
N ILE A 102 8.26 11.79 -13.60
CA ILE A 102 8.80 12.38 -14.84
C ILE A 102 7.92 13.47 -15.45
N ASN A 103 6.85 13.89 -14.75
CA ASN A 103 5.88 14.89 -15.21
C ASN A 103 5.29 14.55 -16.59
N SER A 104 4.94 13.28 -16.81
CA SER A 104 4.31 12.79 -18.04
C SER A 104 3.43 11.58 -17.76
N ARG A 105 2.23 11.56 -18.37
CA ARG A 105 1.30 10.41 -18.37
C ARG A 105 1.35 9.61 -19.67
N SER A 106 2.23 10.01 -20.61
CA SER A 106 2.31 9.38 -21.92
C SER A 106 2.96 8.01 -21.84
N PHE A 107 2.34 7.02 -22.48
CA PHE A 107 2.89 5.67 -22.58
C PHE A 107 4.27 5.65 -23.30
N SER A 108 4.49 6.56 -24.25
CA SER A 108 5.78 6.70 -24.93
C SER A 108 6.94 7.01 -23.98
N ASP A 109 6.67 7.59 -22.83
CA ASP A 109 7.67 7.95 -21.83
C ASP A 109 7.90 6.85 -20.75
N PHE A 110 7.24 5.68 -20.89
CA PHE A 110 7.38 4.59 -19.90
C PHE A 110 8.84 4.14 -19.71
N LYS A 111 9.63 4.13 -20.80
CA LYS A 111 11.06 3.80 -20.71
C LYS A 111 11.84 4.81 -19.85
N LYS A 112 11.49 6.09 -19.95
CA LYS A 112 12.09 7.17 -19.14
C LYS A 112 11.67 7.03 -17.67
N PHE A 113 10.41 6.72 -17.39
CA PHE A 113 9.92 6.42 -16.05
C PHE A 113 10.68 5.24 -15.43
N LYS A 114 10.74 4.12 -16.15
CA LYS A 114 11.49 2.93 -15.73
C LYS A 114 12.94 3.24 -15.35
N GLN A 115 13.64 4.04 -16.15
CA GLN A 115 15.01 4.43 -15.85
C GLN A 115 15.07 5.28 -14.59
N ASN A 116 14.20 6.29 -14.47
CA ASN A 116 14.18 7.22 -13.35
C ASN A 116 13.92 6.54 -11.99
N ILE A 117 12.92 5.65 -11.93
CA ILE A 117 12.58 4.93 -10.67
C ILE A 117 13.71 3.99 -10.23
N LYS A 118 14.46 3.41 -11.19
CA LYS A 118 15.64 2.57 -10.91
C LYS A 118 16.84 3.40 -10.44
N ASP A 119 17.13 4.51 -11.12
CA ASP A 119 18.26 5.39 -10.78
C ASP A 119 18.12 5.98 -9.35
N LEU A 120 16.89 6.18 -8.89
CA LEU A 120 16.59 6.61 -7.52
C LEU A 120 16.64 5.47 -6.48
N GLY A 121 16.82 4.21 -6.89
CA GLY A 121 16.75 3.05 -6.00
C GLY A 121 15.33 2.70 -5.51
N HIS A 122 14.31 3.42 -5.98
CA HIS A 122 12.93 3.22 -5.56
C HIS A 122 12.36 1.89 -6.06
N PHE A 123 12.77 1.46 -7.27
CA PHE A 123 12.38 0.16 -7.80
C PHE A 123 12.86 -0.98 -6.91
N ASP A 124 14.13 -0.96 -6.51
CA ASP A 124 14.71 -2.01 -5.67
C ASP A 124 14.07 -2.03 -4.27
N PHE A 125 13.80 -0.85 -3.72
CA PHE A 125 13.06 -0.72 -2.45
C PHE A 125 11.69 -1.37 -2.54
N ILE A 126 10.88 -1.02 -3.53
CA ILE A 126 9.53 -1.59 -3.73
C ILE A 126 9.61 -3.09 -4.03
N ASN A 127 10.56 -3.52 -4.86
CA ASN A 127 10.73 -4.94 -5.22
C ASN A 127 11.17 -5.80 -4.03
N SER A 128 11.76 -5.21 -2.99
CA SER A 128 12.15 -5.90 -1.77
C SER A 128 10.99 -6.23 -0.82
N PHE A 129 9.80 -5.70 -1.06
CA PHE A 129 8.66 -5.90 -0.16
C PHE A 129 8.21 -7.37 -0.13
N PRO A 130 8.12 -7.99 1.08
CA PRO A 130 7.58 -9.32 1.22
C PRO A 130 6.05 -9.31 1.02
N LEU A 131 5.45 -10.47 0.80
CA LEU A 131 3.99 -10.61 0.72
C LEU A 131 3.31 -10.49 2.08
N LYS A 132 4.03 -10.75 3.17
CA LYS A 132 3.50 -10.65 4.55
C LYS A 132 4.62 -10.42 5.55
N TYR A 133 4.26 -9.82 6.69
CA TYR A 133 5.04 -9.86 7.94
C TYR A 133 4.29 -10.68 8.97
N GLU A 134 5.00 -11.57 9.65
CA GLU A 134 4.42 -12.41 10.69
C GLU A 134 5.04 -12.14 12.06
N PHE A 135 4.17 -11.97 13.04
CA PHE A 135 4.48 -11.80 14.46
C PHE A 135 3.85 -12.92 15.30
N PRO A 136 4.12 -13.01 16.60
CA PRO A 136 3.55 -14.06 17.44
C PRO A 136 2.03 -14.19 17.34
N LYS A 137 1.28 -13.06 17.39
CA LYS A 137 -0.19 -13.03 17.34
C LYS A 137 -0.77 -12.10 16.27
N VAL A 138 0.05 -11.60 15.35
CA VAL A 138 -0.38 -10.72 14.26
C VAL A 138 0.24 -11.16 12.94
N VAL A 139 -0.49 -11.04 11.85
CA VAL A 139 0.03 -11.12 10.49
C VAL A 139 -0.45 -9.91 9.69
N ILE A 140 0.47 -9.26 8.99
CA ILE A 140 0.19 -8.15 8.08
C ILE A 140 0.33 -8.68 6.66
N SER A 141 -0.66 -8.46 5.82
CA SER A 141 -0.65 -8.79 4.39
C SER A 141 -1.45 -7.75 3.62
N HIS A 142 -1.39 -7.75 2.28
CA HIS A 142 -2.13 -6.74 1.54
C HIS A 142 -3.63 -6.99 1.51
N ALA A 143 -4.09 -8.15 1.05
CA ALA A 143 -5.52 -8.43 0.86
C ALA A 143 -6.09 -9.53 1.79
N GLY A 144 -5.37 -9.85 2.87
CA GLY A 144 -5.73 -10.94 3.79
C GLY A 144 -5.42 -12.33 3.23
N ILE A 145 -5.28 -13.28 4.14
CA ILE A 145 -4.92 -14.68 3.83
C ILE A 145 -6.19 -15.53 3.83
N ILE A 146 -6.38 -16.34 2.80
CA ILE A 146 -7.51 -17.28 2.65
C ILE A 146 -7.04 -18.73 2.67
N ASN A 147 -7.93 -19.65 3.04
CA ASN A 147 -7.64 -21.08 3.00
C ASN A 147 -7.35 -21.55 1.57
N GLY A 148 -6.23 -22.23 1.37
CA GLY A 148 -5.80 -22.72 0.05
C GLY A 148 -5.38 -21.60 -0.92
N GLY A 149 -5.21 -20.37 -0.42
CA GLY A 149 -4.73 -19.25 -1.24
C GLY A 149 -3.24 -19.37 -1.56
N ASP A 150 -2.88 -18.78 -2.69
CA ASP A 150 -1.52 -18.65 -3.20
C ASP A 150 -1.00 -17.21 -3.08
N ASP A 151 0.19 -16.94 -3.60
CA ASP A 151 0.80 -15.62 -3.63
C ASP A 151 -0.01 -14.59 -4.44
N VAL A 152 -0.86 -15.01 -5.37
CA VAL A 152 -1.75 -14.11 -6.10
C VAL A 152 -2.94 -13.72 -5.22
N SER A 153 -3.50 -14.69 -4.50
CA SER A 153 -4.67 -14.44 -3.64
C SER A 153 -4.37 -13.47 -2.50
N ILE A 154 -3.17 -13.48 -1.93
CA ILE A 154 -2.77 -12.56 -0.86
C ILE A 154 -2.69 -11.09 -1.33
N LEU A 155 -2.62 -10.87 -2.65
CA LEU A 155 -2.60 -9.55 -3.29
C LEU A 155 -3.98 -9.09 -3.79
N TRP A 156 -4.91 -10.01 -4.05
CA TRP A 156 -6.15 -9.70 -4.79
C TRP A 156 -7.43 -10.20 -4.12
N ASN A 157 -7.34 -10.78 -2.93
CA ASN A 157 -8.50 -11.33 -2.26
C ASN A 157 -9.51 -10.23 -1.86
N ARG A 158 -10.79 -10.45 -2.18
CA ARG A 158 -11.92 -9.60 -1.74
C ARG A 158 -12.93 -10.38 -0.88
N ARG A 159 -12.60 -11.61 -0.51
CA ARG A 159 -13.44 -12.44 0.37
C ARG A 159 -13.00 -12.29 1.82
N THR A 160 -13.85 -12.67 2.74
CA THR A 160 -13.50 -12.78 4.15
C THR A 160 -12.24 -13.65 4.30
N PRO A 161 -11.20 -13.19 5.01
CA PRO A 161 -9.99 -13.95 5.20
C PRO A 161 -10.25 -15.23 6.01
N ALA A 162 -9.31 -16.18 5.96
CA ALA A 162 -9.35 -17.38 6.78
C ALA A 162 -9.23 -17.06 8.27
N MET A 163 -9.86 -17.84 9.12
CA MET A 163 -9.59 -17.74 10.56
C MET A 163 -8.23 -18.37 10.87
N LEU A 164 -7.33 -17.57 11.44
CA LEU A 164 -6.01 -17.98 11.91
C LEU A 164 -5.94 -17.86 13.43
N ASP A 165 -4.88 -18.40 14.04
CA ASP A 165 -4.54 -18.15 15.45
C ASP A 165 -3.87 -16.77 15.67
N LYS A 166 -3.91 -15.90 14.67
CA LYS A 166 -3.34 -14.57 14.61
C LYS A 166 -4.38 -13.58 14.11
N LEU A 167 -4.34 -12.35 14.64
CA LEU A 167 -5.06 -11.22 14.05
C LEU A 167 -4.47 -10.90 12.68
N GLN A 168 -5.29 -10.90 11.63
CA GLN A 168 -4.90 -10.45 10.31
C GLN A 168 -5.15 -8.95 10.15
N ILE A 169 -4.14 -8.18 9.75
CA ILE A 169 -4.27 -6.76 9.39
C ILE A 169 -3.99 -6.61 7.90
N PHE A 170 -4.92 -6.02 7.17
CA PHE A 170 -4.84 -5.89 5.71
C PHE A 170 -5.63 -4.68 5.19
N GLY A 171 -5.54 -4.41 3.88
CA GLY A 171 -6.23 -3.36 3.15
C GLY A 171 -6.88 -3.83 1.85
N HIS A 172 -6.52 -3.25 0.70
CA HIS A 172 -6.90 -3.61 -0.66
C HIS A 172 -8.36 -3.35 -1.05
N THR A 173 -9.29 -3.58 -0.18
CA THR A 173 -10.72 -3.35 -0.45
C THR A 173 -11.16 -2.13 0.35
N PRO A 174 -11.34 -0.97 -0.31
CA PRO A 174 -11.65 0.27 0.40
C PRO A 174 -13.02 0.18 1.07
N ILE A 175 -13.07 0.70 2.29
CA ILE A 175 -14.27 0.77 3.13
C ILE A 175 -14.35 2.16 3.75
N ARG A 176 -15.53 2.61 4.17
CA ARG A 176 -15.68 3.94 4.78
C ARG A 176 -15.10 4.03 6.17
N GLU A 177 -15.26 2.98 6.95
CA GLU A 177 -14.81 2.84 8.34
C GLU A 177 -14.11 1.51 8.50
N ILE A 178 -13.10 1.43 9.40
CA ILE A 178 -12.40 0.18 9.63
C ILE A 178 -13.35 -0.95 10.05
N VAL A 179 -13.06 -2.15 9.58
CA VAL A 179 -13.70 -3.36 10.10
C VAL A 179 -12.71 -4.05 11.02
N TYR A 180 -13.03 -4.12 12.31
CA TYR A 180 -12.24 -4.86 13.29
C TYR A 180 -13.07 -5.98 13.91
N LYS A 181 -12.64 -7.20 13.72
CA LYS A 181 -13.17 -8.38 14.41
C LYS A 181 -12.08 -8.94 15.31
N GLU A 182 -12.27 -8.76 16.60
CA GLU A 182 -11.30 -9.18 17.62
C GLU A 182 -10.87 -10.64 17.44
N ASN A 183 -9.57 -10.89 17.60
CA ASN A 183 -8.93 -12.20 17.41
C ASN A 183 -9.12 -12.83 16.02
N TYR A 184 -9.53 -12.02 15.03
CA TYR A 184 -9.78 -12.54 13.69
C TYR A 184 -9.10 -11.66 12.62
N TYR A 185 -9.65 -10.49 12.30
CA TYR A 185 -9.07 -9.61 11.30
C TYR A 185 -9.46 -8.14 11.48
N SER A 186 -8.66 -7.26 10.85
CA SER A 186 -8.99 -5.88 10.60
C SER A 186 -8.67 -5.49 9.16
N ASN A 187 -9.64 -4.95 8.43
CA ASN A 187 -9.41 -4.19 7.21
C ASN A 187 -9.25 -2.71 7.59
N ILE A 188 -8.12 -2.11 7.21
CA ILE A 188 -7.75 -0.73 7.54
C ILE A 188 -7.59 0.16 6.30
N ASP A 189 -7.93 -0.32 5.10
CA ASP A 189 -8.02 0.50 3.91
C ASP A 189 -9.31 1.33 3.95
N THR A 190 -9.19 2.56 4.39
CA THR A 190 -10.32 3.48 4.50
C THR A 190 -10.44 4.43 3.30
N GLY A 191 -9.80 4.08 2.17
CA GLY A 191 -10.02 4.77 0.90
C GLY A 191 -9.50 6.21 0.86
N CYS A 192 -8.31 6.46 1.39
CA CYS A 192 -7.73 7.81 1.41
C CYS A 192 -7.75 8.47 0.02
N VAL A 193 -7.31 7.75 -1.01
CA VAL A 193 -7.24 8.25 -2.38
C VAL A 193 -8.61 8.55 -3.01
N PHE A 194 -9.69 8.12 -2.39
CA PHE A 194 -11.08 8.41 -2.76
C PHE A 194 -11.72 9.47 -1.87
N ASN A 195 -10.94 10.47 -1.45
CA ASN A 195 -11.38 11.59 -0.60
C ASN A 195 -11.95 11.19 0.77
N ASN A 196 -11.61 10.01 1.28
CA ASN A 196 -11.99 9.63 2.63
C ASN A 196 -10.82 9.87 3.61
N LYS A 197 -10.31 8.89 4.28
CA LYS A 197 -9.28 9.03 5.31
C LYS A 197 -8.18 7.97 5.17
N LEU A 198 -6.98 8.28 5.64
CA LEU A 198 -5.92 7.32 5.88
C LEU A 198 -6.01 6.84 7.32
N THR A 199 -6.02 5.54 7.50
CA THR A 199 -6.08 4.93 8.83
C THR A 199 -4.76 4.25 9.18
N ALA A 200 -4.34 4.41 10.42
CA ALA A 200 -3.27 3.63 11.03
C ALA A 200 -3.77 3.01 12.33
N VAL A 201 -3.36 1.78 12.61
CA VAL A 201 -3.65 1.09 13.86
C VAL A 201 -2.37 0.86 14.65
N ILE A 202 -2.43 0.98 15.98
CA ILE A 202 -1.37 0.54 16.88
C ILE A 202 -1.78 -0.82 17.43
N VAL A 203 -0.90 -1.81 17.30
CA VAL A 203 -1.20 -3.20 17.67
C VAL A 203 -0.11 -3.78 18.57
N ASP A 204 -0.52 -4.49 19.62
CA ASP A 204 0.36 -5.33 20.43
C ASP A 204 0.52 -6.68 19.74
N VAL A 205 1.71 -6.91 19.15
CA VAL A 205 1.97 -8.12 18.34
C VAL A 205 2.05 -9.41 19.15
N ASN A 206 2.24 -9.32 20.47
CA ASN A 206 2.28 -10.47 21.36
C ASN A 206 0.88 -10.89 21.83
N LYS A 207 -0.06 -9.92 21.89
CA LYS A 207 -1.45 -10.16 22.28
C LYS A 207 -2.39 -10.32 21.10
N GLY A 208 -2.04 -9.78 19.93
CA GLY A 208 -2.92 -9.74 18.76
C GLY A 208 -4.11 -8.80 18.93
N VAL A 209 -3.92 -7.65 19.60
CA VAL A 209 -4.98 -6.70 19.92
C VAL A 209 -4.62 -5.32 19.39
N ILE A 210 -5.55 -4.67 18.70
CA ILE A 210 -5.44 -3.26 18.32
C ILE A 210 -5.67 -2.43 19.59
N THR A 211 -4.70 -1.60 19.94
CA THR A 211 -4.71 -0.77 21.15
C THR A 211 -5.09 0.67 20.89
N ASP A 212 -4.92 1.14 19.65
CA ASP A 212 -5.33 2.49 19.23
C ASP A 212 -5.60 2.53 17.73
N VAL A 213 -6.43 3.48 17.29
CA VAL A 213 -6.78 3.74 15.90
C VAL A 213 -6.59 5.23 15.65
N LEU A 214 -5.75 5.54 14.67
CA LEU A 214 -5.53 6.92 14.21
C LEU A 214 -6.11 7.06 12.82
N GLU A 215 -6.85 8.13 12.62
CA GLU A 215 -7.45 8.48 11.34
C GLU A 215 -7.05 9.91 10.96
N GLU A 216 -6.80 10.14 9.68
CA GLU A 216 -6.50 11.44 9.12
C GLU A 216 -7.27 11.62 7.82
N ASN A 217 -8.10 12.65 7.73
CA ASN A 217 -8.83 12.95 6.50
C ASN A 217 -7.87 13.20 5.35
N CYS A 218 -8.24 12.76 4.15
CA CYS A 218 -7.46 13.01 2.95
C CYS A 218 -7.18 14.50 2.78
N ASP A 219 -5.92 14.85 2.53
CA ASP A 219 -5.53 16.22 2.23
C ASP A 219 -5.96 16.58 0.80
N GLU A 220 -6.58 17.74 0.61
CA GLU A 220 -7.08 18.21 -0.68
C GLU A 220 -6.00 18.29 -1.79
N ASN A 221 -4.72 18.38 -1.39
CA ASN A 221 -3.62 18.40 -2.33
C ASN A 221 -3.27 16.99 -2.86
N ASP A 222 -3.62 15.93 -2.16
CA ASP A 222 -3.18 14.57 -2.47
C ASP A 222 -3.92 13.95 -3.65
N VAL A 223 -5.17 14.29 -3.84
CA VAL A 223 -6.07 13.66 -4.80
C VAL A 223 -6.80 14.66 -5.68
N ASP A 224 -7.51 14.17 -6.68
CA ASP A 224 -8.47 14.96 -7.42
C ASP A 224 -9.74 15.15 -6.57
N PRO A 225 -10.28 16.39 -6.45
CA PRO A 225 -11.51 16.63 -5.71
C PRO A 225 -12.73 15.81 -6.17
N GLU A 226 -12.71 15.36 -7.43
CA GLU A 226 -13.77 14.52 -8.02
C GLU A 226 -13.54 13.02 -7.85
N ALA A 227 -12.46 12.62 -7.17
CA ALA A 227 -12.20 11.20 -6.91
C ALA A 227 -13.25 10.63 -5.92
N GLU A 228 -14.10 9.75 -6.38
CA GLU A 228 -15.14 9.08 -5.58
C GLU A 228 -14.80 7.61 -5.35
N MET A 229 -15.20 7.11 -4.19
CA MET A 229 -15.09 5.70 -3.84
C MET A 229 -16.25 4.93 -4.49
N GLU A 230 -15.94 4.09 -5.49
CA GLU A 230 -16.88 3.09 -5.99
C GLU A 230 -16.95 1.93 -4.96
N LEU A 231 -18.07 1.88 -4.22
CA LEU A 231 -18.36 0.86 -3.21
C LEU A 231 -19.17 -0.30 -3.81
#